data_dcc79d61d4cc998febe7d84eb5ad9322
#
_entry.id   dcc79d61d4cc998febe7d84eb5ad9322
#
_cell.length_a   1.000
_cell.length_b   1.000
_cell.length_c   1.000
_cell.angle_alpha   90.00
_cell.angle_beta   90.00
_cell.angle_gamma   90.00
#
_symmetry.space_group_name_H-M   'P 1'
#
loop_
_entity.id
_entity.type
_entity.pdbx_description
1 polymer ?
#
loop_
_entity_poly.entity_id
_entity_poly.type
_entity_poly.pdbx_seq_one_letter_code
_entity_poly.pdbx_strand_id
1 'polypeptide(L)'
;MKKRRYKYLAGALLCLAVINIQVPDTVLAGTWQQEENSWWYQEDDGIWPAWQWKEIDNKWYHFVENGYCVTGWRKIDDNWYDFDEDGVLQTGRWIDEYYVGTDGRMLTDTWVGRYWVDSEGKKDTSIKKEKDLPLESLTLNKESITLLQGETANLLTQWQPQDTTRWKYMQWTSSDPSVAEVS
;
A
#
# COMPACT_ATOMS: atom_id res chain seq x y z
N MET A 1 65.42 -18.33 60.99
CA MET A 1 64.47 -17.48 60.21
C MET A 1 64.05 -18.21 58.94
N LYS A 2 62.82 -18.78 58.87
CA LYS A 2 62.32 -19.55 57.74
C LYS A 2 61.58 -18.59 56.82
N LYS A 3 62.05 -18.39 55.56
CA LYS A 3 61.36 -17.62 54.50
C LYS A 3 60.25 -18.49 53.89
N ARG A 4 59.00 -18.11 54.08
CA ARG A 4 57.85 -18.70 53.38
C ARG A 4 57.81 -18.17 51.94
N ARG A 5 57.85 -19.07 50.96
CA ARG A 5 57.58 -18.77 49.52
C ARG A 5 56.08 -18.88 49.24
N TYR A 6 55.45 -17.82 48.83
CA TYR A 6 54.11 -17.87 48.32
C TYR A 6 54.16 -18.18 46.80
N LYS A 7 53.53 -19.29 46.45
CA LYS A 7 53.27 -19.63 45.04
C LYS A 7 51.96 -18.85 44.57
N TYR A 8 52.09 -17.99 43.61
CA TYR A 8 50.96 -17.42 42.97
C TYR A 8 50.44 -18.46 41.98
N LEU A 9 49.20 -18.92 42.17
CA LEU A 9 48.42 -19.62 41.14
C LEU A 9 47.92 -18.56 40.16
N ALA A 10 48.38 -18.66 38.93
CA ALA A 10 47.80 -17.92 37.84
C ALA A 10 46.44 -18.54 37.51
N GLY A 11 45.36 -17.86 37.88
CA GLY A 11 44.00 -18.22 37.45
C GLY A 11 43.83 -17.90 35.98
N ALA A 12 43.67 -18.93 35.17
CA ALA A 12 43.28 -18.76 33.79
C ALA A 12 41.81 -18.23 33.75
N LEU A 13 41.66 -16.98 33.36
CA LEU A 13 40.32 -16.39 33.10
C LEU A 13 39.81 -17.02 31.82
N LEU A 14 38.86 -17.94 31.90
CA LEU A 14 38.16 -18.49 30.76
C LEU A 14 37.15 -17.42 30.30
N CYS A 15 37.50 -16.64 29.27
CA CYS A 15 36.54 -15.82 28.59
C CYS A 15 35.58 -16.72 27.82
N LEU A 16 34.39 -16.95 28.37
CA LEU A 16 33.28 -17.51 27.65
C LEU A 16 32.81 -16.44 26.63
N ALA A 17 33.23 -16.57 25.37
CA ALA A 17 32.61 -15.83 24.28
C ALA A 17 31.19 -16.33 24.12
N VAL A 18 30.22 -15.53 24.54
CA VAL A 18 28.83 -15.76 24.22
C VAL A 18 28.67 -15.44 22.74
N ILE A 19 28.69 -16.46 21.89
CA ILE A 19 28.32 -16.32 20.47
C ILE A 19 26.81 -16.15 20.47
N ASN A 20 26.35 -14.90 20.28
CA ASN A 20 24.96 -14.64 19.92
C ASN A 20 24.76 -15.17 18.50
N ILE A 21 24.29 -16.40 18.39
CA ILE A 21 23.73 -16.90 17.13
C ILE A 21 22.40 -16.20 17.01
N GLN A 22 22.37 -15.11 16.23
CA GLN A 22 21.10 -14.64 15.67
C GLN A 22 20.67 -15.71 14.67
N VAL A 23 19.80 -16.62 15.10
CA VAL A 23 18.98 -17.37 14.16
C VAL A 23 18.17 -16.33 13.40
N PRO A 24 18.28 -16.27 12.06
CA PRO A 24 17.34 -15.45 11.33
C PRO A 24 15.94 -15.91 11.77
N ASP A 25 15.08 -14.95 12.15
CA ASP A 25 13.66 -15.21 12.27
C ASP A 25 13.28 -15.83 10.92
N THR A 26 13.13 -17.13 10.89
CA THR A 26 12.44 -17.76 9.78
C THR A 26 11.03 -17.20 9.86
N VAL A 27 10.74 -16.21 9.02
CA VAL A 27 9.38 -15.83 8.74
C VAL A 27 8.77 -17.08 8.14
N LEU A 28 8.17 -17.87 8.99
CA LEU A 28 7.41 -19.02 8.59
C LEU A 28 6.26 -18.42 7.75
N ALA A 29 6.22 -18.77 6.50
CA ALA A 29 5.15 -18.38 5.61
C ALA A 29 4.10 -19.48 5.69
N GLY A 30 2.91 -19.17 6.20
CA GLY A 30 1.81 -20.12 6.23
C GLY A 30 1.51 -20.71 4.86
N THR A 31 0.60 -21.63 4.77
CA THR A 31 0.30 -22.38 3.55
C THR A 31 -1.15 -22.23 3.12
N TRP A 32 -1.34 -22.06 1.80
CA TRP A 32 -2.64 -22.12 1.19
C TRP A 32 -3.18 -23.55 1.16
N GLN A 33 -4.43 -23.69 1.51
CA GLN A 33 -5.18 -24.94 1.48
C GLN A 33 -6.41 -24.74 0.61
N GLN A 34 -6.80 -25.78 -0.12
CA GLN A 34 -8.01 -25.78 -0.94
C GLN A 34 -8.93 -26.90 -0.52
N GLU A 35 -10.21 -26.57 -0.35
CA GLU A 35 -11.27 -27.53 -0.12
C GLU A 35 -12.41 -27.23 -1.08
N GLU A 36 -12.74 -28.20 -1.92
CA GLU A 36 -13.66 -28.02 -3.06
C GLU A 36 -13.23 -26.83 -3.96
N ASN A 37 -14.03 -25.75 -3.96
CA ASN A 37 -13.76 -24.53 -4.72
C ASN A 37 -13.42 -23.32 -3.81
N SER A 38 -13.08 -23.58 -2.55
CA SER A 38 -12.81 -22.55 -1.57
C SER A 38 -11.36 -22.62 -1.09
N TRP A 39 -10.73 -21.44 -0.95
CA TRP A 39 -9.37 -21.32 -0.45
C TRP A 39 -9.37 -20.83 0.99
N TRP A 40 -8.47 -21.36 1.81
CA TRP A 40 -8.15 -20.86 3.13
C TRP A 40 -6.65 -20.89 3.39
N TYR A 41 -6.20 -20.07 4.31
CA TYR A 41 -4.78 -19.92 4.61
C TYR A 41 -4.49 -20.41 6.01
N GLN A 42 -3.55 -21.33 6.15
CA GLN A 42 -3.11 -21.83 7.45
C GLN A 42 -1.83 -21.14 7.84
N GLU A 43 -1.86 -20.46 8.99
CA GLU A 43 -0.67 -19.88 9.61
C GLU A 43 0.22 -21.01 10.17
N ASP A 44 1.48 -20.70 10.46
CA ASP A 44 2.44 -21.69 10.96
C ASP A 44 2.11 -22.22 12.36
N ASP A 45 1.39 -21.44 13.14
CA ASP A 45 0.87 -21.88 14.43
C ASP A 45 -0.36 -22.78 14.34
N GLY A 46 -0.80 -23.10 13.11
CA GLY A 46 -1.96 -23.91 12.81
C GLY A 46 -3.30 -23.16 12.88
N ILE A 47 -3.28 -21.85 13.13
CA ILE A 47 -4.47 -20.99 13.14
C ILE A 47 -4.75 -20.52 11.70
N TRP A 48 -5.96 -20.10 11.45
CA TRP A 48 -6.37 -19.46 10.19
C TRP A 48 -6.99 -18.09 10.45
N PRO A 49 -6.78 -17.11 9.54
CA PRO A 49 -7.43 -15.82 9.64
C PRO A 49 -8.95 -15.96 9.51
N ALA A 50 -9.70 -15.24 10.34
CA ALA A 50 -11.15 -15.19 10.27
C ALA A 50 -11.64 -13.75 10.51
N TRP A 51 -12.67 -13.31 9.78
CA TRP A 51 -13.24 -11.97 9.86
C TRP A 51 -12.21 -10.85 9.69
N GLN A 52 -11.20 -11.02 8.81
CA GLN A 52 -10.14 -10.03 8.69
C GLN A 52 -9.58 -9.91 7.27
N TRP A 53 -9.03 -8.75 7.02
CA TRP A 53 -8.15 -8.51 5.88
C TRP A 53 -6.75 -9.04 6.20
N LYS A 54 -6.09 -9.62 5.19
CA LYS A 54 -4.71 -10.07 5.31
C LYS A 54 -3.97 -9.88 3.99
N GLU A 55 -2.76 -9.37 4.10
CA GLU A 55 -1.83 -9.32 2.98
C GLU A 55 -0.95 -10.56 3.01
N ILE A 56 -0.91 -11.29 1.90
CA ILE A 56 -0.09 -12.48 1.69
C ILE A 56 0.58 -12.33 0.32
N ASP A 57 1.88 -12.40 0.28
CA ASP A 57 2.69 -12.25 -0.95
C ASP A 57 2.33 -10.98 -1.76
N ASN A 58 2.19 -9.84 -1.10
CA ASN A 58 1.81 -8.53 -1.66
C ASN A 58 0.42 -8.52 -2.33
N LYS A 59 -0.46 -9.44 -1.95
CA LYS A 59 -1.85 -9.52 -2.41
C LYS A 59 -2.78 -9.46 -1.21
N TRP A 60 -3.88 -8.72 -1.34
CA TRP A 60 -4.87 -8.59 -0.30
C TRP A 60 -6.00 -9.60 -0.45
N TYR A 61 -6.38 -10.20 0.66
CA TYR A 61 -7.47 -11.15 0.81
C TYR A 61 -8.38 -10.75 1.95
N HIS A 62 -9.62 -11.20 1.92
CA HIS A 62 -10.53 -11.08 3.05
C HIS A 62 -11.05 -12.46 3.44
N PHE A 63 -10.96 -12.79 4.72
CA PHE A 63 -11.36 -14.07 5.26
C PHE A 63 -12.65 -13.92 6.06
N VAL A 64 -13.59 -14.85 5.83
CA VAL A 64 -14.85 -14.93 6.59
C VAL A 64 -14.70 -15.76 7.87
N GLU A 65 -15.78 -15.90 8.63
CA GLU A 65 -15.79 -16.54 9.95
C GLU A 65 -15.14 -17.93 9.98
N ASN A 66 -15.43 -18.73 8.99
CA ASN A 66 -14.92 -20.10 8.89
C ASN A 66 -13.50 -20.20 8.28
N GLY A 67 -12.82 -19.08 8.10
CA GLY A 67 -11.42 -19.04 7.62
C GLY A 67 -11.24 -19.13 6.10
N TYR A 68 -12.32 -19.22 5.31
CA TYR A 68 -12.19 -19.18 3.86
C TYR A 68 -12.05 -17.75 3.34
N CYS A 69 -11.23 -17.55 2.30
CA CYS A 69 -11.18 -16.29 1.60
C CYS A 69 -12.41 -16.11 0.70
N VAL A 70 -12.84 -14.86 0.56
CA VAL A 70 -13.97 -14.50 -0.30
C VAL A 70 -13.54 -14.41 -1.75
N THR A 71 -14.50 -14.66 -2.67
CA THR A 71 -14.36 -14.45 -4.11
C THR A 71 -15.54 -13.68 -4.66
N GLY A 72 -15.37 -13.01 -5.79
CA GLY A 72 -16.38 -12.17 -6.41
C GLY A 72 -16.74 -10.94 -5.55
N TRP A 73 -17.85 -10.31 -5.89
CA TRP A 73 -18.34 -9.13 -5.18
C TRP A 73 -18.74 -9.40 -3.74
N ARG A 74 -18.19 -8.59 -2.81
CA ARG A 74 -18.51 -8.66 -1.36
C ARG A 74 -18.66 -7.28 -0.77
N LYS A 75 -19.66 -7.12 0.10
CA LYS A 75 -19.82 -5.93 0.92
C LYS A 75 -19.14 -6.14 2.27
N ILE A 76 -18.14 -5.32 2.57
CA ILE A 76 -17.35 -5.36 3.80
C ILE A 76 -17.31 -3.94 4.36
N ASP A 77 -17.71 -3.74 5.61
CA ASP A 77 -17.75 -2.43 6.28
C ASP A 77 -18.39 -1.32 5.42
N ASP A 78 -19.59 -1.62 4.89
CA ASP A 78 -20.38 -0.75 4.02
C ASP A 78 -19.80 -0.41 2.63
N ASN A 79 -18.64 -0.92 2.28
CA ASN A 79 -18.04 -0.77 0.96
C ASN A 79 -18.11 -2.06 0.15
N TRP A 80 -18.26 -1.93 -1.17
CA TRP A 80 -18.18 -3.05 -2.09
C TRP A 80 -16.75 -3.24 -2.57
N TYR A 81 -16.33 -4.52 -2.62
CA TYR A 81 -15.05 -4.98 -3.13
C TYR A 81 -15.26 -6.16 -4.07
N ASP A 82 -14.36 -6.35 -5.00
CA ASP A 82 -14.34 -7.53 -5.85
C ASP A 82 -13.04 -8.32 -5.66
N PHE A 83 -13.18 -9.65 -5.66
CA PHE A 83 -12.07 -10.59 -5.52
C PHE A 83 -12.12 -11.57 -6.70
N ASP A 84 -10.97 -11.90 -7.27
CA ASP A 84 -10.92 -12.90 -8.33
C ASP A 84 -11.20 -14.32 -7.82
N GLU A 85 -11.07 -15.30 -8.73
CA GLU A 85 -11.32 -16.72 -8.43
C GLU A 85 -10.32 -17.29 -7.41
N ASP A 86 -9.13 -16.69 -7.32
CA ASP A 86 -8.11 -17.02 -6.32
C ASP A 86 -8.29 -16.27 -5.00
N GLY A 87 -9.30 -15.43 -4.87
CA GLY A 87 -9.59 -14.60 -3.69
C GLY A 87 -8.76 -13.34 -3.59
N VAL A 88 -8.04 -12.93 -4.65
CA VAL A 88 -7.22 -11.72 -4.64
C VAL A 88 -8.08 -10.48 -4.87
N LEU A 89 -7.95 -9.49 -3.99
CA LEU A 89 -8.61 -8.19 -4.12
C LEU A 89 -8.28 -7.53 -5.46
N GLN A 90 -9.31 -7.14 -6.19
CA GLN A 90 -9.16 -6.39 -7.43
C GLN A 90 -9.06 -4.90 -7.15
N THR A 91 -8.12 -4.21 -7.81
CA THR A 91 -7.86 -2.79 -7.59
C THR A 91 -7.62 -2.05 -8.90
N GLY A 92 -8.00 -0.76 -8.95
CA GLY A 92 -7.67 0.16 -10.04
C GLY A 92 -8.20 -0.25 -11.42
N ARG A 93 -9.33 -0.98 -11.49
CA ARG A 93 -9.82 -1.55 -12.75
C ARG A 93 -11.34 -1.61 -12.85
N TRP A 94 -11.81 -1.79 -14.08
CA TRP A 94 -13.20 -2.11 -14.37
C TRP A 94 -13.45 -3.60 -14.18
N ILE A 95 -14.55 -3.90 -13.50
CA ILE A 95 -15.14 -5.23 -13.37
C ILE A 95 -16.54 -5.09 -13.96
N ASP A 96 -16.70 -5.54 -15.21
CA ASP A 96 -17.90 -5.32 -16.02
C ASP A 96 -18.27 -3.82 -16.09
N GLU A 97 -19.39 -3.41 -15.49
CA GLU A 97 -19.87 -2.04 -15.46
C GLU A 97 -19.46 -1.25 -14.20
N TYR A 98 -18.74 -1.86 -13.28
CA TYR A 98 -18.31 -1.28 -12.00
C TYR A 98 -16.81 -1.00 -11.99
N TYR A 99 -16.39 0.04 -11.29
CA TYR A 99 -14.96 0.34 -11.14
C TYR A 99 -14.54 0.25 -9.68
N VAL A 100 -13.47 -0.50 -9.43
CA VAL A 100 -12.82 -0.52 -8.13
C VAL A 100 -11.60 0.40 -8.14
N GLY A 101 -11.48 1.22 -7.09
CA GLY A 101 -10.38 2.16 -6.90
C GLY A 101 -9.06 1.46 -6.57
N THR A 102 -8.01 2.25 -6.39
CA THR A 102 -6.69 1.72 -6.01
C THR A 102 -6.67 1.11 -4.61
N ASP A 103 -7.64 1.45 -3.79
CA ASP A 103 -7.89 0.86 -2.46
C ASP A 103 -8.84 -0.36 -2.50
N GLY A 104 -9.27 -0.78 -3.68
CA GLY A 104 -10.18 -1.89 -3.92
C GLY A 104 -11.66 -1.57 -3.73
N ARG A 105 -12.02 -0.39 -3.23
CA ARG A 105 -13.43 -0.02 -3.06
C ARG A 105 -14.11 0.28 -4.39
N MET A 106 -15.32 -0.18 -4.54
CA MET A 106 -16.16 0.23 -5.67
C MET A 106 -16.44 1.73 -5.58
N LEU A 107 -16.22 2.44 -6.67
CA LEU A 107 -16.48 3.88 -6.76
C LEU A 107 -17.93 4.14 -7.12
N THR A 108 -18.50 5.20 -6.55
CA THR A 108 -19.86 5.69 -6.82
C THR A 108 -19.83 7.21 -7.00
N ASP A 109 -20.82 7.77 -7.69
CA ASP A 109 -21.04 9.21 -7.88
C ASP A 109 -19.77 9.97 -8.31
N THR A 110 -19.02 9.40 -9.24
CA THR A 110 -17.74 10.00 -9.66
C THR A 110 -17.37 9.70 -11.10
N TRP A 111 -16.37 10.43 -11.62
CA TRP A 111 -15.79 10.18 -12.93
C TRP A 111 -14.60 9.21 -12.83
N VAL A 112 -14.65 8.17 -13.67
CA VAL A 112 -13.54 7.24 -13.91
C VAL A 112 -13.08 7.43 -15.35
N GLY A 113 -12.07 8.25 -15.55
CA GLY A 113 -11.65 8.69 -16.87
C GLY A 113 -12.77 9.46 -17.56
N ARG A 114 -13.29 8.93 -18.67
CA ARG A 114 -14.39 9.51 -19.45
C ARG A 114 -15.78 9.05 -19.03
N TYR A 115 -15.89 8.10 -18.14
CA TYR A 115 -17.14 7.47 -17.76
C TYR A 115 -17.60 7.96 -16.38
N TRP A 116 -18.87 8.27 -16.27
CA TRP A 116 -19.53 8.49 -14.99
C TRP A 116 -19.90 7.13 -14.38
N VAL A 117 -19.69 6.96 -13.10
CA VAL A 117 -20.31 5.90 -12.31
C VAL A 117 -21.34 6.54 -11.39
N ASP A 118 -22.54 5.97 -11.38
CA ASP A 118 -23.69 6.49 -10.62
C ASP A 118 -23.61 6.13 -9.13
N SER A 119 -24.65 6.45 -8.38
CA SER A 119 -24.75 6.17 -6.94
C SER A 119 -24.78 4.67 -6.61
N GLU A 120 -25.07 3.83 -7.58
CA GLU A 120 -25.02 2.36 -7.44
C GLU A 120 -23.68 1.79 -7.91
N GLY A 121 -22.75 2.66 -8.35
CA GLY A 121 -21.43 2.30 -8.87
C GLY A 121 -21.43 1.84 -10.32
N LYS A 122 -22.58 1.93 -11.00
CA LYS A 122 -22.74 1.45 -12.36
C LYS A 122 -22.29 2.50 -13.35
N LYS A 123 -21.57 2.05 -14.39
CA LYS A 123 -21.14 2.89 -15.50
C LYS A 123 -22.32 3.47 -16.28
N ASP A 124 -22.46 4.78 -16.27
CA ASP A 124 -23.44 5.48 -17.10
C ASP A 124 -22.83 5.87 -18.44
N THR A 125 -23.30 5.25 -19.50
CA THR A 125 -22.84 5.54 -20.86
C THR A 125 -23.62 6.68 -21.52
N SER A 126 -24.73 7.13 -20.92
CA SER A 126 -25.54 8.26 -21.41
C SER A 126 -24.92 9.61 -21.09
N ILE A 127 -24.22 9.68 -19.94
CA ILE A 127 -23.48 10.86 -19.51
C ILE A 127 -22.11 10.85 -20.20
N LYS A 128 -21.90 11.81 -21.08
CA LYS A 128 -20.60 12.01 -21.72
C LYS A 128 -19.92 13.20 -21.07
N LYS A 129 -18.72 12.96 -20.56
CA LYS A 129 -17.85 14.07 -20.22
C LYS A 129 -17.61 14.88 -21.49
N GLU A 130 -17.93 16.17 -21.46
CA GLU A 130 -17.61 17.03 -22.58
C GLU A 130 -16.15 16.83 -23.00
N LYS A 131 -15.93 16.88 -24.30
CA LYS A 131 -14.69 16.66 -25.06
C LYS A 131 -13.43 16.64 -24.18
N ASP A 132 -12.68 15.55 -24.23
CA ASP A 132 -11.33 15.51 -23.64
C ASP A 132 -10.56 16.75 -24.10
N LEU A 133 -10.45 17.73 -23.22
CA LEU A 133 -9.61 18.91 -23.43
C LEU A 133 -8.20 18.53 -22.99
N PRO A 134 -7.32 18.25 -23.94
CA PRO A 134 -5.93 17.92 -23.60
C PRO A 134 -5.28 19.10 -22.89
N LEU A 135 -4.37 18.82 -22.00
CA LEU A 135 -3.52 19.83 -21.41
C LEU A 135 -2.62 20.41 -22.50
N GLU A 136 -2.73 21.71 -22.76
CA GLU A 136 -1.92 22.42 -23.74
C GLU A 136 -0.67 23.01 -23.09
N SER A 137 -0.82 23.54 -21.88
CA SER A 137 0.31 24.05 -21.12
C SER A 137 0.10 23.95 -19.61
N LEU A 138 1.23 23.92 -18.91
CA LEU A 138 1.31 23.98 -17.47
C LEU A 138 2.36 25.05 -17.12
N THR A 139 1.97 26.03 -16.31
CA THR A 139 2.90 27.05 -15.82
C THR A 139 2.86 27.15 -14.31
N LEU A 140 3.92 27.64 -13.72
CA LEU A 140 3.97 27.99 -12.31
C LEU A 140 3.68 29.49 -12.13
N ASN A 141 3.12 29.84 -11.01
CA ASN A 141 2.89 31.24 -10.63
C ASN A 141 4.20 32.02 -10.39
N LYS A 142 5.35 31.30 -10.32
CA LYS A 142 6.68 31.88 -10.15
C LYS A 142 7.69 31.08 -10.97
N GLU A 143 8.53 31.77 -11.72
CA GLU A 143 9.62 31.17 -12.49
C GLU A 143 10.83 30.86 -11.60
N SER A 144 11.05 31.68 -10.58
CA SER A 144 12.11 31.51 -9.59
C SER A 144 11.66 32.06 -8.23
N ILE A 145 12.25 31.55 -7.16
CA ILE A 145 12.03 32.02 -5.81
C ILE A 145 13.32 31.89 -5.02
N THR A 146 13.62 32.91 -4.21
CA THR A 146 14.71 32.86 -3.25
C THR A 146 14.12 32.88 -1.85
N LEU A 147 14.50 31.91 -1.03
CA LEU A 147 14.06 31.76 0.36
C LEU A 147 15.28 31.81 1.28
N LEU A 148 15.12 32.41 2.43
CA LEU A 148 16.07 32.26 3.53
C LEU A 148 15.83 30.93 4.24
N GLN A 149 16.84 30.48 4.98
CA GLN A 149 16.71 29.25 5.76
C GLN A 149 15.50 29.31 6.73
N GLY A 150 14.62 28.33 6.62
CA GLY A 150 13.42 28.24 7.44
C GLY A 150 12.19 28.94 6.86
N GLU A 151 12.32 29.64 5.74
CA GLU A 151 11.17 30.19 5.02
C GLU A 151 10.50 29.13 4.15
N THR A 152 9.20 29.32 3.94
CA THR A 152 8.40 28.47 3.06
C THR A 152 7.69 29.31 2.00
N ALA A 153 7.41 28.72 0.85
CA ALA A 153 6.60 29.35 -0.18
C ALA A 153 5.70 28.36 -0.89
N ASN A 154 4.54 28.82 -1.30
CA ASN A 154 3.61 28.05 -2.08
C ASN A 154 3.86 28.31 -3.58
N LEU A 155 4.07 27.22 -4.32
CA LEU A 155 4.05 27.21 -5.77
C LEU A 155 2.68 26.76 -6.25
N LEU A 156 2.03 27.57 -7.06
CA LEU A 156 0.73 27.27 -7.64
C LEU A 156 0.88 26.98 -9.12
N THR A 157 0.21 25.92 -9.56
CA THR A 157 0.18 25.55 -10.97
C THR A 157 -1.01 26.20 -11.67
N GLN A 158 -0.79 26.64 -12.90
CA GLN A 158 -1.81 27.13 -13.79
C GLN A 158 -1.91 26.18 -14.98
N TRP A 159 -3.11 25.68 -15.20
CA TRP A 159 -3.43 24.70 -16.23
C TRP A 159 -4.13 25.41 -17.40
N GLN A 160 -3.71 25.10 -18.60
CA GLN A 160 -4.40 25.57 -19.80
C GLN A 160 -4.79 24.38 -20.69
N PRO A 161 -6.07 24.27 -21.06
CA PRO A 161 -7.20 25.02 -20.53
C PRO A 161 -7.47 24.69 -19.05
N GLN A 162 -8.08 25.59 -18.29
CA GLN A 162 -8.37 25.40 -16.84
C GLN A 162 -9.29 24.21 -16.57
N ASP A 163 -10.17 23.92 -17.52
CA ASP A 163 -11.14 22.84 -17.51
C ASP A 163 -10.62 21.56 -18.15
N THR A 164 -9.30 21.45 -18.34
CA THR A 164 -8.70 20.21 -18.87
C THR A 164 -9.25 18.98 -18.15
N THR A 165 -9.62 17.96 -18.92
CA THR A 165 -10.18 16.72 -18.40
C THR A 165 -9.11 15.69 -18.02
N ARG A 166 -7.84 16.01 -18.28
CA ARG A 166 -6.72 15.16 -17.87
C ARG A 166 -6.49 15.19 -16.37
N TRP A 167 -6.00 14.08 -15.84
CA TRP A 167 -5.65 13.94 -14.43
C TRP A 167 -4.62 14.99 -14.04
N LYS A 168 -4.99 15.85 -13.08
CA LYS A 168 -4.14 16.90 -12.52
C LYS A 168 -3.27 16.33 -11.39
N TYR A 169 -2.57 15.23 -11.68
CA TYR A 169 -1.62 14.68 -10.73
C TYR A 169 -0.22 15.21 -11.06
N MET A 170 0.42 15.77 -10.06
CA MET A 170 1.81 16.22 -10.15
C MET A 170 2.60 15.65 -9.01
N GLN A 171 3.79 15.23 -9.34
CA GLN A 171 4.79 14.86 -8.35
C GLN A 171 5.86 15.95 -8.32
N TRP A 172 6.09 16.47 -7.14
CA TRP A 172 7.15 17.43 -6.89
C TRP A 172 8.39 16.68 -6.39
N THR A 173 9.54 17.08 -6.86
CA THR A 173 10.82 16.55 -6.38
C THR A 173 11.82 17.69 -6.23
N SER A 174 12.62 17.63 -5.17
CA SER A 174 13.78 18.51 -5.02
C SER A 174 14.99 17.87 -5.65
N SER A 175 15.77 18.64 -6.40
CA SER A 175 17.07 18.19 -6.91
C SER A 175 18.13 18.09 -5.81
N ASP A 176 17.93 18.82 -4.71
CA ASP A 176 18.76 18.76 -3.52
C ASP A 176 17.90 18.89 -2.26
N PRO A 177 17.46 17.75 -1.69
CA PRO A 177 16.64 17.76 -0.48
C PRO A 177 17.32 18.32 0.77
N SER A 178 18.66 18.47 0.75
CA SER A 178 19.39 19.12 1.84
C SER A 178 19.24 20.64 1.84
N VAL A 179 18.83 21.20 0.69
CA VAL A 179 18.62 22.64 0.49
C VAL A 179 17.14 23.00 0.58
N ALA A 180 16.27 22.18 -0.02
CA ALA A 180 14.84 22.43 -0.02
C ALA A 180 14.06 21.12 -0.05
N GLU A 181 13.02 21.01 0.79
CA GLU A 181 12.05 19.94 0.76
C GLU A 181 10.78 20.41 0.04
N VAL A 182 10.11 19.48 -0.63
CA VAL A 182 8.82 19.70 -1.28
C VAL A 182 7.80 18.67 -0.79
N SER A 183 6.56 19.08 -0.57
CA SER A 183 5.46 18.25 -0.05
C SER A 183 4.21 18.38 -0.92
#